data_55a3f9de3e055561020961146c0b6a1d
#
_entry.id   55a3f9de3e055561020961146c0b6a1d
#
_cell.length_a   1.000
_cell.length_b   1.000
_cell.length_c   1.000
_cell.angle_alpha   90.00
_cell.angle_beta   90.00
_cell.angle_gamma   90.00
#
_symmetry.space_group_name_H-M   'P 1'
#
loop_
_entity.id
_entity.type
_entity.pdbx_description
1 polymer ?
#
loop_
_entity_poly.entity_id
_entity_poly.type
_entity_poly.pdbx_seq_one_letter_code
_entity_poly.pdbx_strand_id
1 'polypeptide(L)'
;RFDSYDASYMELRTGANGDMFDCVWQPDNVNFDGDGLSLKIDRDANGYTGGEWRTREYFHYGLYQVRTKAIKNTGVVTSFFTYTGPTDGTKWDEIDIEFLGKDTTKVQFNYFTDGIGNHEFLYDLGFDASEEWHTYGFEWRKDHITWYVDGKAVHTVTENLPSTPGKIMMNVWPGIGVDDWLDPYDGKTPLYGYYGWISYNE
;
A
#
# COMPACT_ATOMS: atom_id res chain seq x y z
N ARG A 1 4.27 -2.71 16.07
CA ARG A 1 5.68 -2.74 15.58
C ARG A 1 5.93 -4.01 14.80
N PHE A 2 6.96 -4.00 13.96
CA PHE A 2 7.36 -5.13 13.12
C PHE A 2 8.63 -5.79 13.68
N ASP A 3 8.54 -6.31 14.92
CA ASP A 3 9.70 -6.90 15.59
C ASP A 3 10.11 -8.25 14.96
N SER A 4 9.10 -9.04 14.57
CA SER A 4 9.28 -10.34 13.89
C SER A 4 7.99 -10.80 13.23
N TYR A 5 8.09 -11.83 12.38
CA TYR A 5 6.92 -12.48 11.81
C TYR A 5 6.12 -13.23 12.90
N ASP A 6 4.81 -12.95 12.96
CA ASP A 6 3.88 -13.67 13.82
C ASP A 6 2.66 -14.11 13.00
N ALA A 7 2.62 -15.41 12.71
CA ALA A 7 1.57 -16.02 11.91
C ALA A 7 0.17 -15.97 12.55
N SER A 8 0.05 -15.59 13.83
CA SER A 8 -1.25 -15.47 14.49
C SER A 8 -2.06 -14.27 13.99
N TYR A 9 -1.41 -13.20 13.59
CA TYR A 9 -2.09 -11.97 13.17
C TYR A 9 -1.67 -11.44 11.80
N MET A 10 -0.59 -11.93 11.18
CA MET A 10 -0.13 -11.48 9.88
C MET A 10 0.03 -12.63 8.88
N GLU A 11 0.02 -12.29 7.62
CA GLU A 11 0.19 -13.19 6.50
C GLU A 11 1.13 -12.57 5.46
N LEU A 12 2.04 -13.36 4.92
CA LEU A 12 2.91 -12.99 3.81
C LEU A 12 2.35 -13.62 2.54
N ARG A 13 2.07 -12.80 1.55
CA ARG A 13 1.41 -13.23 0.31
C ARG A 13 2.33 -14.12 -0.52
N THR A 14 1.74 -15.14 -1.15
CA THR A 14 2.35 -15.98 -2.18
C THR A 14 1.52 -15.94 -3.46
N GLY A 15 2.13 -16.31 -4.60
CA GLY A 15 1.46 -16.35 -5.89
C GLY A 15 1.40 -15.00 -6.58
N ALA A 16 0.61 -14.89 -7.64
CA ALA A 16 0.50 -13.72 -8.48
C ALA A 16 -0.92 -13.15 -8.45
N ASN A 17 -1.05 -11.84 -8.56
CA ASN A 17 -2.34 -11.19 -8.83
C ASN A 17 -2.67 -11.21 -10.33
N GLY A 18 -1.64 -11.17 -11.20
CA GLY A 18 -1.84 -10.95 -12.62
C GLY A 18 -2.14 -9.50 -12.98
N ASP A 19 -2.75 -9.27 -14.14
CA ASP A 19 -3.11 -7.95 -14.67
C ASP A 19 -1.92 -6.97 -14.64
N MET A 20 -2.05 -5.84 -13.96
CA MET A 20 -1.02 -4.80 -13.90
C MET A 20 0.17 -5.12 -12.97
N PHE A 21 0.06 -6.16 -12.15
CA PHE A 21 1.11 -6.55 -11.20
C PHE A 21 2.13 -7.48 -11.88
N ASP A 22 3.26 -6.95 -12.30
CA ASP A 22 4.31 -7.72 -12.99
C ASP A 22 5.25 -8.41 -11.99
N CYS A 23 4.66 -9.17 -11.08
CA CYS A 23 5.45 -9.92 -10.09
C CYS A 23 4.70 -11.13 -9.53
N VAL A 24 5.49 -12.04 -8.98
CA VAL A 24 5.02 -13.10 -8.08
C VAL A 24 5.36 -12.68 -6.65
N TRP A 25 4.38 -12.70 -5.77
CA TRP A 25 4.57 -12.41 -4.35
C TRP A 25 5.34 -13.54 -3.68
N GLN A 26 6.40 -13.19 -2.95
CA GLN A 26 7.23 -14.15 -2.23
C GLN A 26 7.44 -13.72 -0.78
N PRO A 27 7.25 -14.62 0.21
CA PRO A 27 7.51 -14.32 1.62
C PRO A 27 8.93 -13.83 1.89
N ASP A 28 9.92 -14.31 1.14
CA ASP A 28 11.33 -13.90 1.27
C ASP A 28 11.57 -12.43 0.87
N ASN A 29 10.58 -11.79 0.24
CA ASN A 29 10.61 -10.35 -0.06
C ASN A 29 10.04 -9.49 1.08
N VAL A 30 9.64 -10.10 2.19
CA VAL A 30 9.18 -9.43 3.41
C VAL A 30 10.19 -9.71 4.51
N ASN A 31 10.95 -8.69 4.95
CA ASN A 31 12.02 -8.85 5.91
C ASN A 31 11.74 -8.03 7.17
N PHE A 32 11.95 -8.66 8.33
CA PHE A 32 11.85 -8.05 9.65
C PHE A 32 13.27 -7.87 10.19
N ASP A 33 13.67 -6.64 10.52
CA ASP A 33 15.04 -6.33 10.97
C ASP A 33 15.12 -5.92 12.45
N GLY A 34 13.99 -6.01 13.17
CA GLY A 34 13.88 -5.62 14.58
C GLY A 34 13.52 -4.15 14.80
N ASP A 35 13.78 -3.29 13.83
CA ASP A 35 13.41 -1.86 13.86
C ASP A 35 12.21 -1.57 12.94
N GLY A 36 11.87 -2.52 12.07
CA GLY A 36 10.79 -2.35 11.12
C GLY A 36 10.66 -3.53 10.16
N LEU A 37 9.99 -3.24 9.06
CA LEU A 37 9.73 -4.15 7.96
C LEU A 37 10.27 -3.54 6.67
N SER A 38 10.92 -4.33 5.84
CA SER A 38 11.18 -3.96 4.45
C SER A 38 10.45 -4.88 3.49
N LEU A 39 9.89 -4.29 2.43
CA LEU A 39 9.33 -5.02 1.30
C LEU A 39 10.24 -4.84 0.09
N LYS A 40 10.52 -5.94 -0.60
CA LYS A 40 11.49 -5.98 -1.70
C LYS A 40 10.82 -6.26 -3.04
N ILE A 41 11.22 -5.53 -4.07
CA ILE A 41 11.08 -5.94 -5.47
C ILE A 41 12.42 -6.55 -5.88
N ASP A 42 12.37 -7.77 -6.41
CA ASP A 42 13.56 -8.47 -6.87
C ASP A 42 13.25 -9.27 -8.15
N ARG A 43 14.17 -10.12 -8.54
CA ARG A 43 14.06 -10.96 -9.72
C ARG A 43 14.65 -12.34 -9.45
N ASP A 44 13.97 -13.37 -9.94
CA ASP A 44 14.49 -14.74 -10.00
C ASP A 44 14.54 -15.26 -11.45
N ALA A 45 14.74 -16.55 -11.62
CA ALA A 45 14.80 -17.18 -12.94
C ALA A 45 13.46 -17.11 -13.72
N ASN A 46 12.33 -16.88 -13.03
CA ASN A 46 10.99 -16.88 -13.60
C ASN A 46 10.44 -15.47 -13.87
N GLY A 47 11.12 -14.43 -13.39
CA GLY A 47 10.71 -13.04 -13.57
C GLY A 47 10.81 -12.19 -12.31
N TYR A 48 10.05 -11.10 -12.25
CA TYR A 48 10.05 -10.22 -11.10
C TYR A 48 9.28 -10.81 -9.93
N THR A 49 9.73 -10.45 -8.72
CA THR A 49 9.10 -10.81 -7.44
C THR A 49 8.78 -9.57 -6.65
N GLY A 50 7.69 -9.60 -5.89
CA GLY A 50 7.25 -8.53 -5.02
C GLY A 50 7.04 -8.99 -3.59
N GLY A 51 6.89 -8.05 -2.69
CA GLY A 51 6.58 -8.31 -1.28
C GLY A 51 5.22 -7.76 -0.91
N GLU A 52 4.39 -8.59 -0.24
CA GLU A 52 3.12 -8.15 0.32
C GLU A 52 2.90 -8.74 1.71
N TRP A 53 2.63 -7.85 2.65
CA TRP A 53 2.25 -8.13 4.02
C TRP A 53 0.79 -7.75 4.25
N ARG A 54 0.05 -8.58 5.00
CA ARG A 54 -1.35 -8.29 5.36
C ARG A 54 -1.69 -8.78 6.75
N THR A 55 -2.73 -8.18 7.34
CA THR A 55 -3.36 -8.71 8.56
C THR A 55 -4.22 -9.92 8.22
N ARG A 56 -4.40 -10.82 9.21
CA ARG A 56 -5.42 -11.88 9.13
C ARG A 56 -6.81 -11.38 9.46
N GLU A 57 -6.89 -10.46 10.41
CA GLU A 57 -8.14 -9.83 10.85
C GLU A 57 -8.59 -8.74 9.90
N TYR A 58 -9.89 -8.49 9.93
CA TYR A 58 -10.55 -7.40 9.20
C TYR A 58 -10.82 -6.26 10.17
N PHE A 59 -10.57 -5.03 9.72
CA PHE A 59 -10.75 -3.79 10.47
C PHE A 59 -11.82 -2.93 9.80
N HIS A 60 -12.50 -2.11 10.58
CA HIS A 60 -13.59 -1.27 10.10
C HIS A 60 -13.27 0.21 10.33
N TYR A 61 -14.27 1.01 10.72
CA TYR A 61 -14.08 2.44 10.96
C TYR A 61 -13.00 2.71 12.00
N GLY A 62 -12.18 3.72 11.75
CA GLY A 62 -11.08 4.08 12.63
C GLY A 62 -10.01 4.91 11.94
N LEU A 63 -8.95 5.21 12.68
CA LEU A 63 -7.75 5.88 12.21
C LEU A 63 -6.67 4.84 11.91
N TYR A 64 -6.24 4.81 10.66
CA TYR A 64 -5.17 3.95 10.14
C TYR A 64 -3.94 4.79 9.87
N GLN A 65 -2.79 4.39 10.36
CA GLN A 65 -1.55 5.12 10.16
C GLN A 65 -0.41 4.18 9.83
N VAL A 66 0.55 4.70 9.05
CA VAL A 66 1.77 4.01 8.65
C VAL A 66 2.95 4.98 8.69
N ARG A 67 4.08 4.51 9.21
CA ARG A 67 5.36 5.20 9.08
C ARG A 67 6.17 4.48 8.03
N THR A 68 6.45 5.16 6.92
CA THR A 68 7.05 4.51 5.76
C THR A 68 8.02 5.41 5.02
N LYS A 69 8.89 4.79 4.23
CA LYS A 69 9.79 5.40 3.28
C LYS A 69 9.66 4.65 1.95
N ALA A 70 9.17 5.35 0.92
CA ALA A 70 8.76 4.76 -0.35
C ALA A 70 9.95 4.46 -1.28
N ILE A 71 9.72 3.59 -2.26
CA ILE A 71 10.67 3.31 -3.34
C ILE A 71 10.60 4.44 -4.37
N LYS A 72 11.77 5.03 -4.70
CA LYS A 72 11.93 5.95 -5.83
C LYS A 72 12.50 5.19 -7.02
N ASN A 73 11.67 4.86 -7.97
CA ASN A 73 12.04 4.21 -9.23
C ASN A 73 10.85 4.24 -10.20
N THR A 74 11.10 4.51 -11.47
CA THR A 74 10.04 4.47 -12.49
C THR A 74 9.33 3.12 -12.51
N GLY A 75 8.01 3.13 -12.69
CA GLY A 75 7.23 1.93 -12.94
C GLY A 75 6.89 1.07 -11.73
N VAL A 76 7.12 1.55 -10.49
CA VAL A 76 6.85 0.79 -9.28
C VAL A 76 5.91 1.51 -8.32
N VAL A 77 5.24 0.75 -7.46
CA VAL A 77 4.33 1.26 -6.41
C VAL A 77 4.80 0.77 -5.04
N THR A 78 4.73 1.66 -4.06
CA THR A 78 4.80 1.35 -2.62
C THR A 78 3.45 1.75 -2.02
N SER A 79 2.79 0.86 -1.26
CA SER A 79 1.42 1.09 -0.81
C SER A 79 1.18 0.77 0.65
N PHE A 80 0.12 1.39 1.18
CA PHE A 80 -0.55 1.06 2.42
C PHE A 80 -2.05 1.24 2.20
N PHE A 81 -2.85 0.20 2.46
CA PHE A 81 -4.27 0.22 2.14
C PHE A 81 -5.09 -0.74 3.00
N THR A 82 -6.41 -0.57 3.00
CA THR A 82 -7.36 -1.58 3.45
C THR A 82 -8.05 -2.19 2.24
N TYR A 83 -8.29 -3.50 2.29
CA TYR A 83 -8.92 -4.24 1.19
C TYR A 83 -9.82 -5.36 1.70
N THR A 84 -10.96 -5.51 1.04
CA THR A 84 -11.78 -6.72 1.04
C THR A 84 -12.38 -6.89 -0.35
N GLY A 85 -12.68 -8.11 -0.75
CA GLY A 85 -13.20 -8.35 -2.10
C GLY A 85 -13.79 -9.74 -2.32
N PRO A 86 -14.06 -10.12 -3.56
CA PRO A 86 -14.73 -11.39 -3.89
C PRO A 86 -14.06 -12.63 -3.32
N THR A 87 -12.74 -12.67 -3.21
CA THR A 87 -12.02 -13.80 -2.59
C THR A 87 -12.28 -13.92 -1.09
N ASP A 88 -12.73 -12.84 -0.46
CA ASP A 88 -13.16 -12.81 0.95
C ASP A 88 -14.67 -13.06 1.11
N GLY A 89 -15.39 -13.27 0.00
CA GLY A 89 -16.84 -13.41 -0.02
C GLY A 89 -17.60 -12.10 0.14
N THR A 90 -16.95 -10.96 -0.15
CA THR A 90 -17.52 -9.61 -0.02
C THR A 90 -17.50 -8.86 -1.35
N LYS A 91 -18.14 -7.70 -1.38
CA LYS A 91 -17.89 -6.72 -2.44
C LYS A 91 -16.49 -6.13 -2.30
N TRP A 92 -15.94 -5.60 -3.39
CA TRP A 92 -14.64 -4.95 -3.37
C TRP A 92 -14.75 -3.54 -2.79
N ASP A 93 -14.28 -3.38 -1.55
CA ASP A 93 -14.12 -2.09 -0.86
C ASP A 93 -12.65 -1.92 -0.49
N GLU A 94 -12.08 -0.72 -0.76
CA GLU A 94 -10.65 -0.46 -0.61
C GLU A 94 -10.41 1.03 -0.32
N ILE A 95 -9.40 1.34 0.50
CA ILE A 95 -8.93 2.71 0.75
C ILE A 95 -7.42 2.71 0.66
N ASP A 96 -6.86 3.58 -0.20
CA ASP A 96 -5.47 3.52 -0.63
C ASP A 96 -4.64 4.74 -0.23
N ILE A 97 -3.38 4.44 0.11
CA ILE A 97 -2.25 5.36 0.07
C ILE A 97 -1.20 4.71 -0.84
N GLU A 98 -0.90 5.34 -1.97
CA GLU A 98 0.01 4.80 -2.97
C GLU A 98 1.09 5.82 -3.33
N PHE A 99 2.35 5.39 -3.25
CA PHE A 99 3.48 6.15 -3.78
C PHE A 99 3.84 5.61 -5.15
N LEU A 100 3.72 6.47 -6.16
CA LEU A 100 4.16 6.14 -7.51
C LEU A 100 5.65 6.47 -7.60
N GLY A 101 6.47 5.46 -7.73
CA GLY A 101 7.93 5.60 -7.65
C GLY A 101 8.54 6.55 -8.68
N LYS A 102 7.83 6.86 -9.76
CA LYS A 102 8.23 7.84 -10.76
C LYS A 102 8.35 9.27 -10.21
N ASP A 103 7.57 9.59 -9.17
CA ASP A 103 7.61 10.91 -8.51
C ASP A 103 7.21 10.77 -7.03
N THR A 104 8.19 10.55 -6.17
CA THR A 104 8.01 10.38 -4.73
C THR A 104 7.89 11.70 -3.95
N THR A 105 7.83 12.84 -4.64
CA THR A 105 7.42 14.13 -4.06
C THR A 105 5.90 14.25 -3.92
N LYS A 106 5.17 13.25 -4.40
CA LYS A 106 3.71 13.15 -4.36
C LYS A 106 3.26 11.83 -3.76
N VAL A 107 2.03 11.82 -3.27
CA VAL A 107 1.33 10.61 -2.85
C VAL A 107 -0.05 10.59 -3.50
N GLN A 108 -0.52 9.41 -3.93
CA GLN A 108 -1.86 9.23 -4.47
C GLN A 108 -2.77 8.62 -3.41
N PHE A 109 -3.91 9.25 -3.18
CA PHE A 109 -5.02 8.70 -2.42
C PHE A 109 -6.09 8.20 -3.39
N ASN A 110 -6.75 7.12 -3.04
CA ASN A 110 -7.85 6.57 -3.82
C ASN A 110 -8.76 5.75 -2.91
N TYR A 111 -9.94 5.40 -3.39
CA TYR A 111 -10.82 4.42 -2.75
C TYR A 111 -11.73 3.76 -3.77
N PHE A 112 -12.15 2.55 -3.45
CA PHE A 112 -13.08 1.74 -4.23
C PHE A 112 -14.28 1.38 -3.37
N THR A 113 -15.46 1.54 -3.95
CA THR A 113 -16.72 1.14 -3.34
C THR A 113 -17.46 0.23 -4.29
N ASP A 114 -17.67 -1.02 -3.88
CA ASP A 114 -18.24 -2.08 -4.72
C ASP A 114 -17.51 -2.21 -6.08
N GLY A 115 -16.18 -2.13 -6.05
CA GLY A 115 -15.31 -2.22 -7.22
C GLY A 115 -15.22 -0.95 -8.07
N ILE A 116 -15.93 0.12 -7.70
CA ILE A 116 -15.91 1.39 -8.45
C ILE A 116 -14.86 2.31 -7.83
N GLY A 117 -13.80 2.59 -8.58
CA GLY A 117 -12.74 3.55 -8.27
C GLY A 117 -13.00 4.91 -8.90
N ASN A 118 -11.98 5.47 -9.54
CA ASN A 118 -11.98 6.82 -10.13
C ASN A 118 -12.10 7.95 -9.09
N HIS A 119 -11.46 7.74 -7.94
CA HIS A 119 -11.40 8.70 -6.85
C HIS A 119 -9.96 9.13 -6.57
N GLU A 120 -9.07 9.00 -7.57
CA GLU A 120 -7.67 9.33 -7.45
C GLU A 120 -7.48 10.81 -7.12
N PHE A 121 -6.69 11.06 -6.09
CA PHE A 121 -6.25 12.40 -5.70
C PHE A 121 -4.75 12.40 -5.46
N LEU A 122 -4.03 13.16 -6.28
CA LEU A 122 -2.59 13.30 -6.19
C LEU A 122 -2.23 14.52 -5.33
N TYR A 123 -1.51 14.30 -4.23
CA TYR A 123 -1.14 15.33 -3.26
C TYR A 123 0.35 15.61 -3.32
N ASP A 124 0.71 16.91 -3.43
CA ASP A 124 2.09 17.40 -3.35
C ASP A 124 2.56 17.42 -1.91
N LEU A 125 3.58 16.61 -1.58
CA LEU A 125 4.07 16.45 -0.21
C LEU A 125 4.89 17.64 0.29
N GLY A 126 5.63 18.30 -0.60
CA GLY A 126 6.60 19.31 -0.23
C GLY A 126 7.95 18.73 0.23
N PHE A 127 8.11 17.41 0.14
CA PHE A 127 9.33 16.66 0.44
C PHE A 127 9.37 15.39 -0.44
N ASP A 128 10.49 14.66 -0.43
CA ASP A 128 10.62 13.39 -1.12
C ASP A 128 10.38 12.22 -0.13
N ALA A 129 9.29 11.48 -0.33
CA ALA A 129 8.88 10.36 0.52
C ALA A 129 9.88 9.18 0.49
N SER A 130 10.82 9.15 -0.44
CA SER A 130 11.86 8.13 -0.52
C SER A 130 13.09 8.43 0.34
N GLU A 131 13.27 9.66 0.78
CA GLU A 131 14.48 10.10 1.48
C GLU A 131 14.37 9.98 3.00
N GLU A 132 13.20 10.32 3.57
CA GLU A 132 12.99 10.36 5.01
C GLU A 132 11.72 9.63 5.45
N TRP A 133 11.68 9.27 6.71
CA TRP A 133 10.53 8.67 7.34
C TRP A 133 9.45 9.72 7.62
N HIS A 134 8.24 9.47 7.10
CA HIS A 134 7.05 10.26 7.39
C HIS A 134 5.88 9.36 7.79
N THR A 135 4.89 9.96 8.42
CA THR A 135 3.66 9.28 8.83
C THR A 135 2.53 9.67 7.89
N TYR A 136 1.86 8.66 7.36
CA TYR A 136 0.70 8.81 6.49
C TYR A 136 -0.47 8.05 7.09
N GLY A 137 -1.68 8.48 6.82
CA GLY A 137 -2.84 7.76 7.33
C GLY A 137 -4.14 8.19 6.70
N PHE A 138 -5.19 7.50 7.09
CA PHE A 138 -6.56 7.91 6.81
C PHE A 138 -7.47 7.59 8.00
N GLU A 139 -8.38 8.52 8.27
CA GLU A 139 -9.51 8.27 9.16
C GLU A 139 -10.70 7.86 8.29
N TRP A 140 -11.22 6.68 8.54
CA TRP A 140 -12.38 6.11 7.86
C TRP A 140 -13.57 6.12 8.81
N ARG A 141 -14.61 6.85 8.46
CA ARG A 141 -15.86 6.94 9.20
C ARG A 141 -17.05 6.65 8.27
N LYS A 142 -18.23 6.52 8.86
CA LYS A 142 -19.45 6.23 8.07
C LYS A 142 -19.79 7.35 7.09
N ASP A 143 -19.43 8.59 7.41
CA ASP A 143 -19.79 9.81 6.69
C ASP A 143 -18.62 10.50 5.99
N HIS A 144 -17.38 10.04 6.18
CA HIS A 144 -16.22 10.61 5.51
C HIS A 144 -15.00 9.68 5.53
N ILE A 145 -14.05 9.96 4.63
CA ILE A 145 -12.65 9.53 4.72
C ILE A 145 -11.80 10.77 4.67
N THR A 146 -10.88 10.93 5.62
CA THR A 146 -9.88 12.01 5.63
C THR A 146 -8.49 11.41 5.61
N TRP A 147 -7.65 11.81 4.63
CA TRP A 147 -6.24 11.43 4.58
C TRP A 147 -5.37 12.46 5.30
N TYR A 148 -4.30 11.96 5.91
CA TYR A 148 -3.36 12.73 6.73
C TYR A 148 -1.92 12.50 6.27
N VAL A 149 -1.11 13.56 6.31
CA VAL A 149 0.35 13.51 6.15
C VAL A 149 0.97 14.20 7.37
N ASP A 150 1.80 13.47 8.10
CA ASP A 150 2.43 13.95 9.34
C ASP A 150 1.41 14.58 10.33
N GLY A 151 0.26 13.93 10.47
CA GLY A 151 -0.82 14.36 11.37
C GLY A 151 -1.68 15.54 10.86
N LYS A 152 -1.37 16.07 9.68
CA LYS A 152 -2.16 17.14 9.05
C LYS A 152 -3.17 16.55 8.06
N ALA A 153 -4.45 16.91 8.22
CA ALA A 153 -5.50 16.58 7.25
C ALA A 153 -5.23 17.28 5.91
N VAL A 154 -5.20 16.51 4.82
CA VAL A 154 -4.84 17.01 3.50
C VAL A 154 -5.90 16.77 2.42
N HIS A 155 -6.79 15.79 2.62
CA HIS A 155 -7.88 15.48 1.69
C HIS A 155 -9.05 14.82 2.42
N THR A 156 -10.27 15.21 2.10
CA THR A 156 -11.50 14.63 2.69
C THR A 156 -12.53 14.37 1.60
N VAL A 157 -13.18 13.22 1.67
CA VAL A 157 -14.28 12.81 0.78
C VAL A 157 -15.49 12.38 1.62
N THR A 158 -16.69 12.59 1.08
CA THR A 158 -17.95 12.32 1.78
C THR A 158 -18.96 11.53 0.94
N GLU A 159 -18.59 11.16 -0.29
CA GLU A 159 -19.50 10.49 -1.22
C GLU A 159 -18.97 9.12 -1.64
N ASN A 160 -19.86 8.19 -1.95
CA ASN A 160 -19.56 6.86 -2.44
C ASN A 160 -18.58 6.08 -1.54
N LEU A 161 -18.76 6.16 -0.23
CA LEU A 161 -17.82 5.64 0.74
C LEU A 161 -17.91 4.11 0.87
N PRO A 162 -16.77 3.41 0.98
CA PRO A 162 -16.74 1.99 1.32
C PRO A 162 -17.26 1.78 2.76
N SER A 163 -17.84 0.60 3.00
CA SER A 163 -18.49 0.29 4.29
C SER A 163 -18.18 -1.10 4.81
N THR A 164 -17.46 -1.92 4.06
CA THR A 164 -17.16 -3.30 4.41
C THR A 164 -15.79 -3.41 5.09
N PRO A 165 -15.68 -4.04 6.27
CA PRO A 165 -14.39 -4.25 6.91
C PRO A 165 -13.36 -4.89 5.98
N GLY A 166 -12.12 -4.43 6.04
CA GLY A 166 -11.03 -4.88 5.21
C GLY A 166 -9.78 -5.25 5.99
N LYS A 167 -8.91 -6.04 5.38
CA LYS A 167 -7.58 -6.31 5.91
C LYS A 167 -6.68 -5.10 5.68
N ILE A 168 -5.75 -4.85 6.60
CA ILE A 168 -4.67 -3.89 6.38
C ILE A 168 -3.60 -4.58 5.55
N MET A 169 -3.20 -3.95 4.46
CA MET A 169 -2.21 -4.49 3.52
C MET A 169 -1.15 -3.46 3.18
N MET A 170 0.04 -3.97 2.88
CA MET A 170 1.17 -3.20 2.35
C MET A 170 1.84 -4.02 1.27
N ASN A 171 2.19 -3.41 0.15
CA ASN A 171 2.94 -4.09 -0.89
C ASN A 171 3.87 -3.16 -1.67
N VAL A 172 4.84 -3.77 -2.34
CA VAL A 172 5.69 -3.13 -3.34
C VAL A 172 5.71 -4.01 -4.59
N TRP A 173 5.53 -3.40 -5.75
CA TRP A 173 5.42 -4.15 -7.00
C TRP A 173 5.77 -3.31 -8.23
N PRO A 174 6.32 -3.93 -9.29
CA PRO A 174 6.46 -3.31 -10.60
C PRO A 174 5.19 -3.47 -11.42
N GLY A 175 4.84 -2.45 -12.21
CA GLY A 175 3.68 -2.46 -13.09
C GLY A 175 4.00 -2.91 -14.52
N ILE A 176 2.98 -3.42 -15.21
CA ILE A 176 2.99 -3.71 -16.64
C ILE A 176 1.65 -3.32 -17.26
N GLY A 177 1.68 -2.73 -18.46
CA GLY A 177 0.47 -2.30 -19.15
C GLY A 177 -0.21 -1.07 -18.56
N VAL A 178 0.47 -0.34 -17.68
CA VAL A 178 -0.01 0.87 -16.97
C VAL A 178 0.99 2.02 -17.04
N ASP A 179 1.69 2.14 -18.17
CA ASP A 179 2.74 3.15 -18.35
C ASP A 179 2.20 4.59 -18.29
N ASP A 180 0.95 4.81 -18.62
CA ASP A 180 0.26 6.10 -18.50
C ASP A 180 0.07 6.53 -17.04
N TRP A 181 0.05 5.56 -16.10
CA TRP A 181 -0.05 5.80 -14.66
C TRP A 181 1.31 5.80 -13.96
N LEU A 182 2.14 4.78 -14.22
CA LEU A 182 3.38 4.49 -13.47
C LEU A 182 4.67 4.87 -14.20
N ASP A 183 4.63 5.23 -15.48
CA ASP A 183 5.74 5.17 -16.43
C ASP A 183 6.29 3.73 -16.57
N PRO A 184 7.08 3.43 -17.60
CA PRO A 184 7.63 2.09 -17.79
C PRO A 184 8.57 1.68 -16.66
N TYR A 185 8.45 0.45 -16.17
CA TYR A 185 9.44 -0.12 -15.27
C TYR A 185 10.76 -0.39 -16.03
N ASP A 186 11.86 0.04 -15.46
CA ASP A 186 13.20 -0.07 -16.06
C ASP A 186 13.93 -1.38 -15.72
N GLY A 187 13.30 -2.24 -14.91
CA GLY A 187 13.85 -3.55 -14.53
C GLY A 187 14.91 -3.52 -13.43
N LYS A 188 15.14 -2.37 -12.80
CA LYS A 188 16.12 -2.24 -11.72
C LYS A 188 15.73 -3.07 -10.50
N THR A 189 16.61 -3.92 -10.04
CA THR A 189 16.47 -4.75 -8.84
C THR A 189 17.80 -4.85 -8.09
N PRO A 190 17.82 -5.11 -6.76
CA PRO A 190 16.66 -5.07 -5.87
C PRO A 190 16.22 -3.65 -5.53
N LEU A 191 14.94 -3.47 -5.18
CA LEU A 191 14.38 -2.22 -4.67
C LEU A 191 13.69 -2.49 -3.34
N TYR A 192 13.79 -1.55 -2.39
CA TYR A 192 13.24 -1.71 -1.04
C TYR A 192 12.34 -0.56 -0.64
N GLY A 193 11.14 -0.88 -0.17
CA GLY A 193 10.27 0.02 0.59
C GLY A 193 10.36 -0.31 2.07
N TYR A 194 10.37 0.70 2.93
CA TYR A 194 10.59 0.54 4.36
C TYR A 194 9.37 0.98 5.16
N TYR A 195 9.01 0.19 6.17
CA TYR A 195 7.86 0.42 7.04
C TYR A 195 8.32 0.31 8.50
N GLY A 196 8.21 1.41 9.23
CA GLY A 196 8.63 1.46 10.63
C GLY A 196 7.58 0.88 11.57
N TRP A 197 6.32 1.27 11.36
CA TRP A 197 5.18 0.78 12.13
C TRP A 197 3.85 1.07 11.41
N ILE A 198 2.82 0.35 11.81
CA ILE A 198 1.43 0.65 11.51
C ILE A 198 0.64 0.77 12.81
N SER A 199 -0.46 1.48 12.78
CA SER A 199 -1.43 1.54 13.89
C SER A 199 -2.86 1.62 13.38
N TYR A 200 -3.76 1.08 14.20
CA TYR A 200 -5.20 1.21 14.04
C TYR A 200 -5.80 1.61 15.39
N ASN A 201 -6.71 2.59 15.35
CA ASN A 201 -7.48 3.06 16.51
C ASN A 201 -8.92 3.30 16.09
N GLU A 202 -9.88 2.69 16.78
CA GLU A 202 -11.31 2.92 16.57
C GLU A 202 -11.75 4.36 16.82
#